data_3b76f6b1f8b7e1cd126ffb43c7a5b857
#
_entry.id   3b76f6b1f8b7e1cd126ffb43c7a5b857
#
_cell.length_a   1.000
_cell.length_b   1.000
_cell.length_c   1.000
_cell.angle_alpha   90.00
_cell.angle_beta   90.00
_cell.angle_gamma   90.00
#
_symmetry.space_group_name_H-M   'P 1'
#
loop_
_entity.id
_entity.type
_entity.pdbx_description
1 polymer ?
#
loop_
_entity_poly.entity_id
_entity_poly.type
_entity_poly.pdbx_seq_one_letter_code
_entity_poly.pdbx_strand_id
1 'polypeptide(L)'
;MSLHRVPRGWPASRRAAAAAIEAGLTNAGFPNKLHRSMSRPVIEYEDVVRPEWIDSNGHMNLAYYVVVFDFATDALYRALDIGDAYREASGNSCFTAETHTLYEREVHLGDRLQVRTWLLGADTKRLHYFHEMFHAESGERSAVQELMALHIDMGIRRVAPYPPEQYAALQQAVKAYAPATLPNGAGRRIALPNR
;
A
#
# COMPACT_ATOMS: atom_id res chain seq x y z
N MET A 1 -19.70 -20.56 2.50
CA MET A 1 -18.86 -19.62 1.71
C MET A 1 -19.72 -18.40 1.43
N SER A 2 -19.54 -17.34 2.22
CA SER A 2 -20.33 -16.10 2.12
C SER A 2 -19.56 -15.11 1.26
N LEU A 3 -20.12 -14.75 0.11
CA LEU A 3 -19.60 -13.72 -0.79
C LEU A 3 -19.68 -12.37 -0.07
N HIS A 4 -18.55 -11.77 0.25
CA HIS A 4 -18.45 -10.45 0.88
C HIS A 4 -18.95 -9.39 -0.11
N ARG A 5 -20.13 -8.82 0.16
CA ARG A 5 -20.69 -7.73 -0.65
C ARG A 5 -19.93 -6.45 -0.39
N VAL A 6 -19.37 -5.87 -1.46
CA VAL A 6 -18.78 -4.51 -1.47
C VAL A 6 -19.79 -3.51 -0.87
N PRO A 7 -19.39 -2.61 0.06
CA PRO A 7 -20.27 -1.65 0.69
C PRO A 7 -20.98 -0.73 -0.32
N ARG A 8 -22.31 -0.58 -0.19
CA ARG A 8 -23.15 0.19 -1.14
C ARG A 8 -22.84 1.69 -1.22
N GLY A 9 -22.06 2.25 -0.29
CA GLY A 9 -21.71 3.68 -0.21
C GLY A 9 -20.43 4.08 -0.96
N TRP A 10 -19.71 3.16 -1.57
CA TRP A 10 -18.47 3.49 -2.29
C TRP A 10 -18.76 4.05 -3.68
N PRO A 11 -17.94 5.02 -4.17
CA PRO A 11 -17.97 5.47 -5.55
C PRO A 11 -17.85 4.29 -6.53
N ALA A 12 -18.44 4.42 -7.71
CA ALA A 12 -18.45 3.34 -8.72
C ALA A 12 -17.03 2.85 -9.08
N SER A 13 -16.05 3.77 -9.07
CA SER A 13 -14.62 3.47 -9.29
C SER A 13 -14.02 2.56 -8.21
N ARG A 14 -14.33 2.76 -6.95
CA ARG A 14 -13.89 1.88 -5.85
C ARG A 14 -14.54 0.49 -5.91
N ARG A 15 -15.80 0.41 -6.35
CA ARG A 15 -16.51 -0.87 -6.53
C ARG A 15 -15.97 -1.68 -7.70
N ALA A 16 -15.58 -1.02 -8.80
CA ALA A 16 -14.99 -1.69 -9.95
C ALA A 16 -13.58 -2.23 -9.65
N ALA A 17 -12.77 -1.49 -8.89
CA ALA A 17 -11.44 -1.93 -8.45
C ALA A 17 -11.51 -3.15 -7.52
N ALA A 18 -12.45 -3.17 -6.55
CA ALA A 18 -12.66 -4.31 -5.67
C ALA A 18 -13.08 -5.58 -6.43
N ALA A 19 -13.97 -5.45 -7.44
CA ALA A 19 -14.41 -6.57 -8.26
C ALA A 19 -13.30 -7.12 -9.17
N ALA A 20 -12.39 -6.27 -9.66
CA ALA A 20 -11.25 -6.68 -10.48
C ALA A 20 -10.20 -7.45 -9.64
N ILE A 21 -10.04 -7.11 -8.36
CA ILE A 21 -9.13 -7.78 -7.43
C ILE A 21 -9.64 -9.19 -7.08
N GLU A 22 -10.97 -9.38 -6.91
CA GLU A 22 -11.56 -10.70 -6.68
C GLU A 22 -11.41 -11.67 -7.86
N ALA A 23 -11.33 -11.14 -9.09
CA ALA A 23 -11.16 -11.95 -10.31
C ALA A 23 -9.70 -12.35 -10.58
N GLY A 24 -8.71 -11.69 -9.96
CA GLY A 24 -7.27 -11.85 -10.24
C GLY A 24 -6.49 -12.80 -9.32
N LEU A 25 -7.10 -13.34 -8.26
CA LEU A 25 -6.42 -14.22 -7.30
C LEU A 25 -6.41 -15.70 -7.74
N THR A 26 -5.94 -16.01 -8.93
CA THR A 26 -5.57 -17.37 -9.31
C THR A 26 -4.06 -17.52 -9.32
N ASN A 27 -3.61 -18.31 -8.36
CA ASN A 27 -2.24 -18.75 -8.10
C ASN A 27 -1.64 -19.46 -9.33
N ALA A 28 -0.84 -18.76 -10.15
CA ALA A 28 -0.02 -19.39 -11.19
C ALA A 28 1.38 -19.62 -10.62
N GLY A 29 1.71 -20.90 -10.41
CA GLY A 29 2.96 -21.35 -9.81
C GLY A 29 4.20 -20.92 -10.58
N PHE A 30 5.17 -20.34 -9.86
CA PHE A 30 6.54 -20.11 -10.32
C PHE A 30 7.48 -21.18 -9.75
N PRO A 31 8.47 -21.66 -10.50
CA PRO A 31 9.37 -22.73 -10.08
C PRO A 31 10.31 -22.26 -8.96
N ASN A 32 10.32 -23.07 -7.91
CA ASN A 32 11.19 -22.94 -6.74
C ASN A 32 12.66 -23.17 -7.16
N LYS A 33 13.46 -22.10 -7.27
CA LYS A 33 14.92 -22.18 -7.27
C LYS A 33 15.44 -21.47 -6.02
N LEU A 34 16.20 -22.25 -5.21
CA LEU A 34 16.94 -21.79 -4.04
C LEU A 34 17.63 -20.44 -4.29
N HIS A 35 17.14 -19.40 -3.63
CA HIS A 35 17.86 -18.15 -3.45
C HIS A 35 17.93 -17.80 -1.97
N ARG A 36 19.15 -17.41 -1.52
CA ARG A 36 19.45 -16.70 -0.28
C ARG A 36 18.26 -15.84 0.14
N SER A 37 17.97 -15.80 1.44
CA SER A 37 16.96 -14.96 2.08
C SER A 37 16.97 -13.53 1.51
N MET A 38 16.33 -13.33 0.37
CA MET A 38 16.00 -12.00 -0.14
C MET A 38 14.70 -11.63 0.54
N SER A 39 14.69 -10.52 1.26
CA SER A 39 13.47 -9.91 1.75
C SER A 39 12.51 -9.73 0.58
N ARG A 40 11.25 -10.07 0.80
CA ARG A 40 10.19 -9.91 -0.21
C ARG A 40 9.20 -8.86 0.25
N PRO A 41 8.55 -8.12 -0.67
CA PRO A 41 7.47 -7.21 -0.29
C PRO A 41 6.34 -8.00 0.38
N VAL A 42 5.59 -7.33 1.27
CA VAL A 42 4.43 -7.93 1.93
C VAL A 42 3.27 -8.10 0.97
N ILE A 43 3.10 -7.16 0.06
CA ILE A 43 2.14 -7.23 -1.06
C ILE A 43 2.77 -6.70 -2.35
N GLU A 44 2.23 -7.16 -3.46
CA GLU A 44 2.36 -6.54 -4.78
C GLU A 44 0.95 -6.18 -5.27
N TYR A 45 0.77 -4.93 -5.69
CA TYR A 45 -0.50 -4.40 -6.21
C TYR A 45 -0.30 -3.91 -7.63
N GLU A 46 -1.22 -4.19 -8.53
CA GLU A 46 -1.16 -3.76 -9.93
C GLU A 46 -2.34 -2.85 -10.27
N ASP A 47 -2.10 -1.86 -11.12
CA ASP A 47 -3.11 -0.98 -11.71
C ASP A 47 -2.69 -0.56 -13.12
N VAL A 48 -3.55 0.18 -13.81
CA VAL A 48 -3.30 0.75 -15.14
C VAL A 48 -3.66 2.22 -15.12
N VAL A 49 -2.82 3.07 -15.72
CA VAL A 49 -3.07 4.51 -15.83
C VAL A 49 -4.30 4.77 -16.70
N ARG A 50 -5.30 5.46 -16.15
CA ARG A 50 -6.61 5.70 -16.75
C ARG A 50 -6.70 7.07 -17.44
N PRO A 51 -7.59 7.25 -18.43
CA PRO A 51 -7.72 8.53 -19.14
C PRO A 51 -8.00 9.73 -18.22
N GLU A 52 -8.85 9.54 -17.20
CA GLU A 52 -9.21 10.57 -16.22
C GLU A 52 -8.08 10.97 -15.27
N TRP A 53 -6.96 10.27 -15.33
CA TRP A 53 -5.78 10.57 -14.52
C TRP A 53 -4.75 11.45 -15.24
N ILE A 54 -4.90 11.64 -16.55
CA ILE A 54 -3.97 12.40 -17.38
C ILE A 54 -4.29 13.89 -17.27
N ASP A 55 -3.25 14.68 -17.00
CA ASP A 55 -3.36 16.13 -16.93
C ASP A 55 -2.98 16.82 -18.27
N SER A 56 -2.95 18.15 -18.25
CA SER A 56 -2.62 18.97 -19.42
C SER A 56 -1.18 18.80 -19.93
N ASN A 57 -0.29 18.17 -19.14
CA ASN A 57 1.08 17.88 -19.54
C ASN A 57 1.21 16.55 -20.30
N GLY A 58 0.13 15.76 -20.38
CA GLY A 58 0.09 14.50 -21.11
C GLY A 58 0.57 13.30 -20.31
N HIS A 59 0.81 13.43 -19.02
CA HIS A 59 1.19 12.34 -18.12
C HIS A 59 0.27 12.28 -16.89
N MET A 60 0.39 11.22 -16.08
CA MET A 60 -0.43 11.04 -14.90
C MET A 60 -0.21 12.18 -13.90
N ASN A 61 -1.30 12.88 -13.53
CA ASN A 61 -1.26 13.94 -12.53
C ASN A 61 -0.84 13.38 -11.17
N LEU A 62 -0.05 14.17 -10.44
CA LEU A 62 0.58 13.81 -9.17
C LEU A 62 -0.39 13.22 -8.13
N ALA A 63 -1.66 13.69 -8.11
CA ALA A 63 -2.66 13.23 -7.16
C ALA A 63 -3.02 11.75 -7.36
N TYR A 64 -2.97 11.26 -8.59
CA TYR A 64 -3.33 9.87 -8.89
C TYR A 64 -2.24 8.86 -8.51
N TYR A 65 -0.98 9.26 -8.41
CA TYR A 65 0.04 8.42 -7.76
C TYR A 65 -0.37 8.12 -6.31
N VAL A 66 -0.86 9.13 -5.58
CA VAL A 66 -1.35 8.96 -4.20
C VAL A 66 -2.59 8.06 -4.17
N VAL A 67 -3.50 8.18 -5.14
CA VAL A 67 -4.68 7.29 -5.26
C VAL A 67 -4.27 5.83 -5.46
N VAL A 68 -3.28 5.56 -6.32
CA VAL A 68 -2.76 4.19 -6.53
C VAL A 68 -2.09 3.67 -5.26
N PHE A 69 -1.34 4.49 -4.54
CA PHE A 69 -0.75 4.13 -3.26
C PHE A 69 -1.81 3.88 -2.17
N ASP A 70 -2.93 4.61 -2.17
CA ASP A 70 -4.07 4.37 -1.27
C ASP A 70 -4.72 3.00 -1.54
N PHE A 71 -4.87 2.60 -2.81
CA PHE A 71 -5.33 1.26 -3.16
C PHE A 71 -4.35 0.15 -2.73
N ALA A 72 -3.05 0.39 -2.87
CA ALA A 72 -2.03 -0.53 -2.35
C ALA A 72 -2.05 -0.60 -0.81
N THR A 73 -2.34 0.52 -0.12
CA THR A 73 -2.56 0.54 1.34
C THR A 73 -3.77 -0.28 1.74
N ASP A 74 -4.89 -0.19 1.02
CA ASP A 74 -6.06 -1.05 1.26
C ASP A 74 -5.72 -2.54 1.09
N ALA A 75 -4.91 -2.90 0.10
CA ALA A 75 -4.42 -4.26 -0.09
C ALA A 75 -3.50 -4.71 1.05
N LEU A 76 -2.60 -3.83 1.51
CA LEU A 76 -1.74 -4.06 2.68
C LEU A 76 -2.58 -4.33 3.93
N TYR A 77 -3.57 -3.49 4.22
CA TYR A 77 -4.40 -3.63 5.42
C TYR A 77 -5.20 -4.94 5.41
N ARG A 78 -5.68 -5.37 4.24
CA ARG A 78 -6.30 -6.70 4.11
C ARG A 78 -5.31 -7.83 4.38
N ALA A 79 -4.09 -7.75 3.85
CA ALA A 79 -3.05 -8.76 4.05
C ALA A 79 -2.56 -8.86 5.51
N LEU A 80 -2.71 -7.79 6.29
CA LEU A 80 -2.33 -7.71 7.71
C LEU A 80 -3.51 -7.92 8.67
N ASP A 81 -4.70 -8.26 8.16
CA ASP A 81 -5.94 -8.42 8.94
C ASP A 81 -6.31 -7.18 9.78
N ILE A 82 -6.03 -5.96 9.23
CA ILE A 82 -6.40 -4.67 9.83
C ILE A 82 -7.27 -3.81 8.89
N GLY A 83 -7.81 -4.42 7.83
CA GLY A 83 -8.68 -3.77 6.84
C GLY A 83 -10.16 -3.69 7.24
N ASP A 84 -11.04 -3.69 6.23
CA ASP A 84 -12.49 -3.49 6.44
C ASP A 84 -13.12 -4.53 7.37
N ALA A 85 -12.75 -5.82 7.24
CA ALA A 85 -13.28 -6.88 8.12
C ALA A 85 -12.87 -6.66 9.59
N TYR A 86 -11.63 -6.20 9.82
CA TYR A 86 -11.17 -5.82 11.16
C TYR A 86 -11.97 -4.65 11.70
N ARG A 87 -12.21 -3.62 10.87
CA ARG A 87 -13.00 -2.45 11.26
C ARG A 87 -14.43 -2.83 11.64
N GLU A 88 -15.07 -3.70 10.86
CA GLU A 88 -16.43 -4.16 11.14
C GLU A 88 -16.51 -5.01 12.42
N ALA A 89 -15.52 -5.86 12.68
CA ALA A 89 -15.50 -6.75 13.84
C ALA A 89 -15.10 -6.05 15.14
N SER A 90 -14.13 -5.12 15.09
CA SER A 90 -13.51 -4.53 16.29
C SER A 90 -13.97 -3.11 16.62
N GLY A 91 -14.55 -2.40 15.65
CA GLY A 91 -14.80 -0.96 15.77
C GLY A 91 -13.53 -0.11 15.73
N ASN A 92 -12.40 -0.68 15.33
CA ASN A 92 -11.13 0.02 15.16
C ASN A 92 -10.75 0.16 13.69
N SER A 93 -9.85 1.08 13.38
CA SER A 93 -9.36 1.32 12.01
C SER A 93 -7.91 1.81 12.03
N CYS A 94 -7.31 1.94 10.84
CA CYS A 94 -6.03 2.60 10.69
C CYS A 94 -6.19 3.85 9.82
N PHE A 95 -5.68 4.99 10.29
CA PHE A 95 -5.69 6.26 9.57
C PHE A 95 -4.27 6.66 9.20
N THR A 96 -4.06 7.01 7.95
CA THR A 96 -2.80 7.62 7.52
C THR A 96 -2.65 8.99 8.19
N ALA A 97 -1.57 9.17 8.92
CA ALA A 97 -1.27 10.40 9.65
C ALA A 97 -0.20 11.25 8.98
N GLU A 98 0.74 10.60 8.28
CA GLU A 98 1.85 11.28 7.62
C GLU A 98 2.22 10.52 6.35
N THR A 99 2.52 11.26 5.28
CA THR A 99 3.05 10.70 4.04
C THR A 99 4.16 11.58 3.48
N HIS A 100 5.15 10.94 2.89
CA HIS A 100 6.16 11.60 2.08
C HIS A 100 6.24 10.91 0.73
N THR A 101 5.93 11.62 -0.34
CA THR A 101 5.92 11.09 -1.71
C THR A 101 7.04 11.70 -2.52
N LEU A 102 7.78 10.87 -3.26
CA LEU A 102 8.77 11.28 -4.26
C LEU A 102 8.30 10.81 -5.63
N TYR A 103 8.28 11.72 -6.57
CA TYR A 103 7.98 11.46 -7.99
C TYR A 103 9.31 11.41 -8.74
N GLU A 104 9.61 10.27 -9.36
CA GLU A 104 10.92 10.03 -9.97
C GLU A 104 10.84 9.98 -11.49
N ARG A 105 9.73 9.43 -12.03
CA ARG A 105 9.47 9.34 -13.47
C ARG A 105 7.98 9.50 -13.74
N GLU A 106 7.66 10.13 -14.86
CA GLU A 106 6.29 10.21 -15.36
C GLU A 106 5.82 8.86 -15.91
N VAL A 107 4.50 8.65 -15.85
CA VAL A 107 3.80 7.53 -16.47
C VAL A 107 2.63 8.07 -17.29
N HIS A 108 2.26 7.35 -18.35
CA HIS A 108 1.33 7.81 -19.38
C HIS A 108 0.07 6.94 -19.42
N LEU A 109 -0.91 7.39 -20.18
CA LEU A 109 -2.15 6.64 -20.42
C LEU A 109 -1.88 5.21 -20.86
N GLY A 110 -2.46 4.26 -20.17
CA GLY A 110 -2.36 2.82 -20.48
C GLY A 110 -1.15 2.12 -19.88
N ASP A 111 -0.20 2.85 -19.29
CA ASP A 111 0.94 2.22 -18.62
C ASP A 111 0.47 1.34 -17.47
N ARG A 112 1.03 0.13 -17.40
CA ARG A 112 0.80 -0.80 -16.30
C ARG A 112 1.72 -0.45 -15.14
N LEU A 113 1.14 -0.37 -13.94
CA LEU A 113 1.81 -0.02 -12.70
C LEU A 113 1.89 -1.25 -11.79
N GLN A 114 3.05 -1.43 -11.15
CA GLN A 114 3.24 -2.42 -10.08
C GLN A 114 3.70 -1.68 -8.82
N VAL A 115 2.96 -1.84 -7.71
CA VAL A 115 3.34 -1.28 -6.40
C VAL A 115 3.80 -2.41 -5.50
N ARG A 116 5.01 -2.28 -4.95
CA ARG A 116 5.59 -3.17 -3.94
C ARG A 116 5.58 -2.47 -2.59
N THR A 117 5.16 -3.20 -1.56
CA THR A 117 5.04 -2.64 -0.21
C THR A 117 5.97 -3.34 0.77
N TRP A 118 6.68 -2.54 1.56
CA TRP A 118 7.62 -2.98 2.60
C TRP A 118 7.14 -2.51 3.96
N LEU A 119 7.28 -3.35 4.98
CA LEU A 119 7.05 -2.96 6.37
C LEU A 119 8.36 -2.47 6.98
N LEU A 120 8.37 -1.20 7.43
CA LEU A 120 9.55 -0.60 8.06
C LEU A 120 9.52 -0.72 9.58
N GLY A 121 8.33 -0.79 10.19
CA GLY A 121 8.19 -0.95 11.63
C GLY A 121 6.75 -0.90 12.11
N ALA A 122 6.55 -1.35 13.35
CA ALA A 122 5.29 -1.19 14.06
C ALA A 122 5.56 -1.02 15.56
N ASP A 123 4.79 -0.15 16.20
CA ASP A 123 4.69 -0.09 17.65
C ASP A 123 3.24 -0.35 18.11
N THR A 124 2.97 -0.12 19.38
CA THR A 124 1.64 -0.41 19.94
C THR A 124 0.48 0.38 19.33
N LYS A 125 0.76 1.44 18.56
CA LYS A 125 -0.25 2.36 18.01
C LYS A 125 -0.01 2.73 16.55
N ARG A 126 1.15 2.39 15.97
CA ARG A 126 1.59 2.88 14.67
C ARG A 126 2.08 1.75 13.78
N LEU A 127 1.85 1.91 12.48
CA LEU A 127 2.43 1.09 11.44
C LEU A 127 3.19 2.00 10.46
N HIS A 128 4.46 1.70 10.23
CA HIS A 128 5.35 2.40 9.33
C HIS A 128 5.65 1.52 8.13
N TYR A 129 5.37 1.98 6.93
CA TYR A 129 5.53 1.21 5.70
C TYR A 129 5.92 2.10 4.53
N PHE A 130 6.35 1.46 3.44
CA PHE A 130 6.91 2.11 2.27
C PHE A 130 6.40 1.43 0.99
N HIS A 131 5.90 2.23 0.08
CA HIS A 131 5.48 1.82 -1.25
C HIS A 131 6.52 2.22 -2.29
N GLU A 132 6.79 1.33 -3.23
CA GLU A 132 7.54 1.60 -4.45
C GLU A 132 6.64 1.30 -5.66
N MET A 133 6.42 2.28 -6.53
CA MET A 133 5.67 2.13 -7.78
C MET A 133 6.63 1.98 -8.93
N PHE A 134 6.42 0.97 -9.75
CA PHE A 134 7.21 0.67 -10.94
C PHE A 134 6.32 0.70 -12.19
N HIS A 135 6.89 1.13 -13.30
CA HIS A 135 6.34 0.86 -14.62
C HIS A 135 6.54 -0.65 -14.90
N ALA A 136 5.44 -1.41 -15.05
CA ALA A 136 5.51 -2.87 -15.02
C ALA A 136 6.32 -3.47 -16.17
N GLU A 137 6.35 -2.82 -17.34
CA GLU A 137 7.05 -3.34 -18.53
C GLU A 137 8.54 -3.00 -18.54
N SER A 138 8.90 -1.75 -18.19
CA SER A 138 10.31 -1.33 -18.17
C SER A 138 11.03 -1.72 -16.88
N GLY A 139 10.29 -1.95 -15.80
CA GLY A 139 10.84 -2.16 -14.45
C GLY A 139 11.43 -0.90 -13.82
N GLU A 140 11.27 0.27 -14.44
CA GLU A 140 11.73 1.53 -13.89
C GLU A 140 10.82 2.01 -12.77
N ARG A 141 11.43 2.50 -11.66
CA ARG A 141 10.68 3.04 -10.54
C ARG A 141 10.18 4.45 -10.88
N SER A 142 8.84 4.63 -10.75
CA SER A 142 8.16 5.87 -11.11
C SER A 142 7.93 6.79 -9.91
N ALA A 143 7.61 6.21 -8.76
CA ALA A 143 7.38 6.98 -7.54
C ALA A 143 7.58 6.10 -6.30
N VAL A 144 7.76 6.75 -5.15
CA VAL A 144 7.73 6.09 -3.84
C VAL A 144 6.88 6.90 -2.87
N GLN A 145 6.32 6.22 -1.88
CA GLN A 145 5.63 6.85 -0.76
C GLN A 145 5.98 6.17 0.55
N GLU A 146 6.44 6.95 1.51
CA GLU A 146 6.62 6.55 2.90
C GLU A 146 5.40 6.98 3.71
N LEU A 147 4.88 6.10 4.58
CA LEU A 147 3.65 6.35 5.30
C LEU A 147 3.75 5.93 6.76
N MET A 148 3.15 6.76 7.62
CA MET A 148 2.86 6.45 9.01
C MET A 148 1.36 6.36 9.20
N ALA A 149 0.85 5.19 9.59
CA ALA A 149 -0.54 5.00 9.97
C ALA A 149 -0.69 4.90 11.49
N LEU A 150 -1.81 5.40 11.99
CA LEU A 150 -2.20 5.35 13.40
C LEU A 150 -3.40 4.42 13.56
N HIS A 151 -3.35 3.57 14.59
CA HIS A 151 -4.49 2.77 14.99
C HIS A 151 -5.49 3.63 15.77
N ILE A 152 -6.76 3.60 15.38
CA ILE A 152 -7.83 4.47 15.86
C ILE A 152 -8.96 3.64 16.42
N ASP A 153 -9.36 3.93 17.65
CA ASP A 153 -10.66 3.53 18.19
C ASP A 153 -11.74 4.42 17.56
N MET A 154 -12.62 3.83 16.76
CA MET A 154 -13.66 4.57 16.02
C MET A 154 -14.82 5.00 16.91
N GLY A 155 -15.00 4.41 18.06
CA GLY A 155 -16.03 4.78 19.04
C GLY A 155 -15.75 6.14 19.68
N ILE A 156 -14.51 6.39 20.07
CA ILE A 156 -14.05 7.65 20.65
C ILE A 156 -13.26 8.52 19.68
N ARG A 157 -12.97 8.03 18.46
CA ARG A 157 -12.20 8.67 17.38
C ARG A 157 -10.84 9.19 17.84
N ARG A 158 -10.11 8.36 18.57
CA ARG A 158 -8.77 8.69 19.10
C ARG A 158 -7.79 7.55 18.83
N VAL A 159 -6.50 7.91 18.80
CA VAL A 159 -5.41 6.94 18.73
C VAL A 159 -5.47 6.01 19.93
N ALA A 160 -5.51 4.71 19.67
CA ALA A 160 -5.56 3.65 20.67
C ALA A 160 -4.52 2.57 20.36
N PRO A 161 -4.08 1.79 21.35
CA PRO A 161 -3.21 0.65 21.09
C PRO A 161 -3.94 -0.41 20.25
N TYR A 162 -3.21 -1.12 19.41
CA TYR A 162 -3.68 -2.38 18.83
C TYR A 162 -4.00 -3.38 19.95
N PRO A 163 -5.01 -4.24 19.79
CA PRO A 163 -5.16 -5.42 20.66
C PRO A 163 -3.86 -6.22 20.71
N PRO A 164 -3.51 -6.83 21.86
CA PRO A 164 -2.21 -7.50 22.05
C PRO A 164 -1.88 -8.55 20.99
N GLU A 165 -2.86 -9.37 20.58
CA GLU A 165 -2.71 -10.38 19.54
C GLU A 165 -2.50 -9.76 18.16
N GLN A 166 -3.21 -8.68 17.83
CA GLN A 166 -3.03 -7.96 16.57
C GLN A 166 -1.65 -7.29 16.52
N TYR A 167 -1.20 -6.69 17.63
CA TYR A 167 0.15 -6.13 17.72
C TYR A 167 1.23 -7.21 17.54
N ALA A 168 1.06 -8.38 18.18
CA ALA A 168 1.99 -9.50 18.02
C ALA A 168 2.05 -9.99 16.54
N ALA A 169 0.92 -10.07 15.86
CA ALA A 169 0.85 -10.42 14.44
C ALA A 169 1.58 -9.37 13.56
N LEU A 170 1.37 -8.08 13.83
CA LEU A 170 2.07 -7.00 13.11
C LEU A 170 3.59 -7.05 13.33
N GLN A 171 4.06 -7.33 14.56
CA GLN A 171 5.49 -7.48 14.81
C GLN A 171 6.10 -8.67 14.05
N GLN A 172 5.37 -9.79 13.97
CA GLN A 172 5.79 -10.94 13.16
C GLN A 172 5.85 -10.59 11.67
N ALA A 173 4.84 -9.88 11.16
CA ALA A 173 4.81 -9.42 9.78
C ALA A 173 5.98 -8.46 9.49
N VAL A 174 6.27 -7.49 10.35
CA VAL A 174 7.45 -6.60 10.20
C VAL A 174 8.73 -7.44 10.14
N LYS A 175 8.91 -8.40 11.04
CA LYS A 175 10.10 -9.27 11.03
C LYS A 175 10.22 -10.10 9.75
N ALA A 176 9.10 -10.54 9.18
CA ALA A 176 9.07 -11.38 7.98
C ALA A 176 9.26 -10.57 6.67
N TYR A 177 8.80 -9.32 6.63
CA TYR A 177 8.70 -8.50 5.42
C TYR A 177 9.48 -7.17 5.50
N ALA A 178 10.33 -7.00 6.51
CA ALA A 178 11.26 -5.88 6.51
C ALA A 178 12.26 -6.02 5.35
N PRO A 179 12.57 -4.93 4.65
CA PRO A 179 13.59 -4.95 3.62
C PRO A 179 14.97 -5.19 4.23
N ALA A 180 15.86 -5.87 3.49
CA ALA A 180 17.22 -6.14 3.96
C ALA A 180 18.03 -4.86 4.20
N THR A 181 17.72 -3.82 3.42
CA THR A 181 18.25 -2.45 3.57
C THR A 181 17.09 -1.47 3.42
N LEU A 182 17.19 -0.35 4.10
CA LEU A 182 16.17 0.70 3.99
C LEU A 182 15.97 1.09 2.52
N PRO A 183 14.74 1.10 1.98
CA PRO A 183 14.50 1.47 0.59
C PRO A 183 15.03 2.87 0.27
N ASN A 184 15.57 3.04 -0.92
CA ASN A 184 16.03 4.36 -1.36
C ASN A 184 14.85 5.35 -1.42
N GLY A 185 14.98 6.47 -0.71
CA GLY A 185 13.93 7.47 -0.53
C GLY A 185 13.25 7.43 0.83
N ALA A 186 13.37 6.34 1.60
CA ALA A 186 12.84 6.28 2.96
C ALA A 186 13.63 7.17 3.93
N GLY A 187 12.91 7.81 4.87
CA GLY A 187 13.48 8.75 5.84
C GLY A 187 13.94 10.08 5.23
N ARG A 188 13.65 10.32 3.96
CA ARG A 188 14.01 11.56 3.28
C ARG A 188 13.12 12.71 3.73
N ARG A 189 13.71 13.89 3.93
CA ARG A 189 13.00 15.14 4.16
C ARG A 189 13.13 16.09 2.98
N ILE A 190 12.15 16.96 2.79
CA ILE A 190 12.24 18.05 1.82
C ILE A 190 13.29 19.06 2.30
N ALA A 191 14.33 19.25 1.52
CA ALA A 191 15.37 20.24 1.79
C ALA A 191 16.03 20.68 0.48
N LEU A 192 16.51 21.90 0.43
CA LEU A 192 17.40 22.33 -0.64
C LEU A 192 18.73 21.58 -0.54
N PRO A 193 19.36 21.20 -1.66
CA PRO A 193 20.68 20.60 -1.63
C PRO A 193 21.68 21.59 -1.00
N ASN A 194 22.52 21.08 -0.10
CA ASN A 194 23.63 21.88 0.41
C ASN A 194 24.52 22.26 -0.77
N ARG A 195 24.74 23.54 -0.96
CA ARG A 195 25.69 24.10 -1.95
C ARG A 195 27.10 23.90 -1.47
#